data_a0ea2edf87643b56851e48638a1b49a8
#
_entry.id   a0ea2edf87643b56851e48638a1b49a8
#
_cell.length_a   1.000
_cell.length_b   1.000
_cell.length_c   1.000
_cell.angle_alpha   90.00
_cell.angle_beta   90.00
_cell.angle_gamma   90.00
#
_symmetry.space_group_name_H-M   'P 1'
#
loop_
_entity.id
_entity.type
_entity.pdbx_description
1 polymer ?
#
loop_
_entity_poly.entity_id
_entity_poly.type
_entity_poly.pdbx_seq_one_letter_code
_entity_poly.pdbx_strand_id
1 'polypeptide(L)'
;MPAPRHCIALAELNDGPILRAQRHAGRKGDRVATGGTLFLVVGPSGVGKDALIGAAHRHLAPHGFVFPRRWITTSDDRGEDHIPVTCSDFDEAVARGFIDLHWTAHGLRYGIPAAIRDDLSTGLHVIVNVSRLLIPEARARFPRVRVVHLTAPKELVRSRLLLRAREDANAIEERIQRSAPFPDDQSDVVLFSNHLPLEESADRFAHTLLAARCC
;
A
#
# COMPACT_ATOMS: atom_id res chain seq x y z
N MET A 1 14.13 24.59 8.18
CA MET A 1 13.81 23.25 8.69
C MET A 1 12.31 23.17 8.86
N PRO A 2 11.57 22.27 8.21
CA PRO A 2 10.15 22.10 8.51
C PRO A 2 10.02 21.50 9.93
N ALA A 3 9.05 22.02 10.69
CA ALA A 3 8.75 21.54 12.04
C ALA A 3 8.37 20.04 11.99
N PRO A 4 8.72 19.24 13.03
CA PRO A 4 8.33 17.84 13.09
C PRO A 4 6.81 17.74 13.04
N ARG A 5 6.28 16.94 12.11
CA ARG A 5 4.84 16.63 12.07
C ARG A 5 4.50 15.87 13.35
N HIS A 6 3.67 16.46 14.20
CA HIS A 6 3.22 15.82 15.43
C HIS A 6 2.44 14.56 15.07
N CYS A 7 2.66 13.48 15.84
CA CYS A 7 1.78 12.32 15.79
C CYS A 7 0.34 12.77 16.04
N ILE A 8 -0.57 12.32 15.18
CA ILE A 8 -1.99 12.69 15.27
C ILE A 8 -2.61 11.84 16.39
N ALA A 9 -3.25 12.49 17.38
CA ALA A 9 -3.96 11.77 18.42
C ALA A 9 -5.21 11.07 17.85
N LEU A 10 -5.56 9.91 18.41
CA LEU A 10 -6.70 9.10 17.97
C LEU A 10 -8.04 9.89 18.01
N ALA A 11 -8.18 10.83 18.96
CA ALA A 11 -9.35 11.70 19.07
C ALA A 11 -9.53 12.60 17.83
N GLU A 12 -8.44 13.06 17.21
CA GLU A 12 -8.48 13.86 15.99
C GLU A 12 -8.81 13.04 14.74
N LEU A 13 -8.57 11.73 14.79
CA LEU A 13 -8.90 10.80 13.71
C LEU A 13 -10.38 10.42 13.69
N ASN A 14 -11.06 10.47 14.85
CA ASN A 14 -12.47 10.05 14.99
C ASN A 14 -13.47 11.06 14.40
N ASP A 15 -13.18 12.36 14.42
CA ASP A 15 -14.06 13.45 13.94
C ASP A 15 -13.38 14.35 12.88
N GLY A 16 -12.14 14.07 12.53
CA GLY A 16 -11.32 14.92 11.69
C GLY A 16 -11.56 14.75 10.19
N PRO A 17 -11.14 15.75 9.39
CA PRO A 17 -11.24 15.74 7.93
C PRO A 17 -10.48 14.58 7.27
N ILE A 18 -9.63 13.87 8.00
CA ILE A 18 -8.81 12.75 7.49
C ILE A 18 -9.69 11.53 7.13
N LEU A 19 -10.69 11.19 7.95
CA LEU A 19 -11.66 10.13 7.60
C LEU A 19 -12.67 10.59 6.55
N ARG A 20 -12.94 11.91 6.46
CA ARG A 20 -13.83 12.48 5.44
C ARG A 20 -13.15 12.67 4.09
N ALA A 21 -11.86 13.00 4.05
CA ALA A 21 -11.10 13.18 2.82
C ALA A 21 -10.87 11.88 2.03
N GLN A 22 -11.04 10.71 2.65
CA GLN A 22 -10.98 9.42 1.99
C GLN A 22 -12.31 9.00 1.31
N ARG A 23 -13.40 9.74 1.56
CA ARG A 23 -14.68 9.53 0.87
C ARG A 23 -14.70 10.29 -0.45
N HIS A 24 -14.17 9.70 -1.50
CA HIS A 24 -14.44 10.19 -2.84
C HIS A 24 -15.88 9.86 -3.19
N ALA A 25 -16.68 10.90 -3.47
CA ALA A 25 -18.06 10.77 -3.94
C ALA A 25 -18.08 9.99 -5.27
N GLY A 26 -18.25 8.70 -5.20
CA GLY A 26 -18.56 7.85 -6.35
C GLY A 26 -19.94 8.22 -6.89
N ARG A 27 -20.04 8.62 -8.15
CA ARG A 27 -21.29 8.80 -8.87
C ARG A 27 -22.10 7.48 -8.83
N LYS A 28 -23.32 7.57 -8.30
CA LYS A 28 -24.36 6.55 -8.44
C LYS A 28 -24.62 6.29 -9.92
N GLY A 29 -24.16 5.17 -10.43
CA GLY A 29 -24.56 4.61 -11.72
C GLY A 29 -24.91 3.15 -11.48
N ASP A 30 -26.13 2.73 -11.82
CA ASP A 30 -26.68 1.41 -11.65
C ASP A 30 -25.75 0.32 -12.22
N ARG A 31 -25.06 -0.38 -11.32
CA ARG A 31 -24.49 -1.71 -11.59
C ARG A 31 -24.72 -2.57 -10.34
N VAL A 32 -25.21 -3.79 -10.57
CA VAL A 32 -25.22 -4.86 -9.57
C VAL A 32 -23.83 -4.87 -8.92
N ALA A 33 -23.77 -4.48 -7.65
CA ALA A 33 -22.53 -4.25 -6.93
C ALA A 33 -21.82 -5.59 -6.68
N THR A 34 -21.07 -6.03 -7.66
CA THR A 34 -19.98 -6.97 -7.42
C THR A 34 -18.92 -6.18 -6.65
N GLY A 35 -18.74 -6.43 -5.36
CA GLY A 35 -17.85 -5.65 -4.49
C GLY A 35 -16.47 -5.38 -5.11
N GLY A 36 -15.78 -4.34 -4.64
CA GLY A 36 -14.45 -3.96 -5.12
C GLY A 36 -13.38 -5.03 -4.86
N THR A 37 -12.23 -4.86 -5.45
CA THR A 37 -11.06 -5.75 -5.30
C THR A 37 -9.99 -5.10 -4.44
N LEU A 38 -9.46 -5.82 -3.48
CA LEU A 38 -8.30 -5.42 -2.68
C LEU A 38 -7.00 -5.84 -3.40
N PHE A 39 -6.24 -4.85 -3.88
CA PHE A 39 -4.94 -5.06 -4.50
C PHE A 39 -3.83 -4.90 -3.46
N LEU A 40 -3.13 -5.98 -3.16
CA LEU A 40 -1.98 -6.01 -2.25
C LEU A 40 -0.71 -5.88 -3.06
N VAL A 41 -0.06 -4.74 -3.01
CA VAL A 41 1.22 -4.53 -3.69
C VAL A 41 2.34 -4.99 -2.77
N VAL A 42 3.04 -6.03 -3.18
CA VAL A 42 4.15 -6.64 -2.44
C VAL A 42 5.42 -6.65 -3.29
N GLY A 43 6.56 -6.87 -2.66
CA GLY A 43 7.84 -6.94 -3.35
C GLY A 43 8.98 -6.50 -2.44
N PRO A 44 10.24 -6.72 -2.85
CA PRO A 44 11.40 -6.40 -2.03
C PRO A 44 11.49 -4.91 -1.71
N SER A 45 12.28 -4.60 -0.68
CA SER A 45 12.61 -3.21 -0.36
C SER A 45 13.42 -2.60 -1.52
N GLY A 46 13.18 -1.32 -1.82
CA GLY A 46 13.87 -0.66 -2.93
C GLY A 46 13.28 -0.91 -4.32
N VAL A 47 12.32 -1.82 -4.49
CA VAL A 47 11.67 -2.07 -5.78
C VAL A 47 10.82 -0.91 -6.30
N GLY A 48 10.48 0.07 -5.43
CA GLY A 48 9.78 1.29 -5.82
C GLY A 48 8.26 1.23 -5.65
N LYS A 49 7.73 0.43 -4.72
CA LYS A 49 6.28 0.28 -4.49
C LYS A 49 5.55 1.61 -4.28
N ASP A 50 5.98 2.41 -3.31
CA ASP A 50 5.28 3.66 -2.96
C ASP A 50 5.37 4.70 -4.10
N ALA A 51 6.53 4.83 -4.74
CA ALA A 51 6.70 5.73 -5.88
C ALA A 51 5.78 5.33 -7.06
N LEU A 52 5.70 4.02 -7.36
CA LEU A 52 4.88 3.50 -8.44
C LEU A 52 3.38 3.69 -8.16
N ILE A 53 2.93 3.37 -6.94
CA ILE A 53 1.54 3.55 -6.51
C ILE A 53 1.17 5.04 -6.58
N GLY A 54 2.03 5.93 -6.07
CA GLY A 54 1.81 7.38 -6.11
C GLY A 54 1.73 7.93 -7.53
N ALA A 55 2.63 7.52 -8.42
CA ALA A 55 2.60 7.94 -9.82
C ALA A 55 1.37 7.39 -10.58
N ALA A 56 0.95 6.16 -10.28
CA ALA A 56 -0.22 5.54 -10.90
C ALA A 56 -1.56 6.11 -10.41
N HIS A 57 -1.58 6.86 -9.31
CA HIS A 57 -2.80 7.43 -8.73
C HIS A 57 -3.63 8.20 -9.76
N ARG A 58 -3.01 9.09 -10.55
CA ARG A 58 -3.71 9.92 -11.55
C ARG A 58 -4.39 9.09 -12.65
N HIS A 59 -3.84 7.92 -12.97
CA HIS A 59 -4.39 7.02 -13.98
C HIS A 59 -5.50 6.13 -13.45
N LEU A 60 -5.45 5.77 -12.17
CA LEU A 60 -6.35 4.77 -11.57
C LEU A 60 -7.53 5.40 -10.80
N ALA A 61 -7.36 6.56 -10.17
CA ALA A 61 -8.41 7.23 -9.41
C ALA A 61 -9.70 7.49 -10.22
N PRO A 62 -9.64 7.92 -11.51
CA PRO A 62 -10.85 8.08 -12.33
C PRO A 62 -11.63 6.79 -12.58
N HIS A 63 -11.01 5.64 -12.35
CA HIS A 63 -11.58 4.31 -12.56
C HIS A 63 -12.07 3.63 -11.27
N GLY A 64 -12.25 4.39 -10.19
CA GLY A 64 -12.76 3.89 -8.92
C GLY A 64 -11.73 3.18 -8.05
N PHE A 65 -10.45 3.50 -8.23
CA PHE A 65 -9.39 3.04 -7.31
C PHE A 65 -9.14 4.07 -6.22
N VAL A 66 -9.00 3.58 -4.99
CA VAL A 66 -8.66 4.36 -3.79
C VAL A 66 -7.33 3.90 -3.20
N PHE A 67 -6.64 4.82 -2.55
CA PHE A 67 -5.27 4.66 -2.07
C PHE A 67 -5.22 5.06 -0.59
N PRO A 68 -5.61 4.18 0.33
CA PRO A 68 -5.65 4.49 1.74
C PRO A 68 -4.25 4.72 2.29
N ARG A 69 -4.11 5.76 3.11
CA ARG A 69 -2.86 6.04 3.83
C ARG A 69 -2.69 5.03 4.94
N ARG A 70 -1.50 4.45 5.04
CA ARG A 70 -1.14 3.52 6.12
C ARG A 70 -0.94 4.30 7.42
N TRP A 71 -1.29 3.71 8.52
CA TRP A 71 -0.91 4.19 9.84
C TRP A 71 0.44 3.58 10.21
N ILE A 72 1.40 4.40 10.63
CA ILE A 72 2.76 3.94 10.94
C ILE A 72 3.19 4.53 12.28
N THR A 73 3.75 3.69 13.17
CA THR A 73 4.29 4.14 14.46
C THR A 73 5.65 4.81 14.28
N THR A 74 5.67 5.95 13.62
CA THR A 74 6.88 6.74 13.37
C THR A 74 6.57 8.23 13.46
N SER A 75 7.53 9.00 13.95
CA SER A 75 7.52 10.46 13.86
C SER A 75 8.27 10.99 12.64
N ASP A 76 9.00 10.11 11.93
CA ASP A 76 9.85 10.51 10.81
C ASP A 76 9.03 10.59 9.51
N ASP A 77 9.22 11.67 8.76
CA ASP A 77 8.79 11.76 7.37
C ASP A 77 9.72 10.90 6.49
N ARG A 78 9.31 9.67 6.23
CA ARG A 78 10.09 8.73 5.42
C ARG A 78 9.90 8.93 3.92
N GLY A 79 9.30 10.05 3.49
CA GLY A 79 8.97 10.28 2.09
C GLY A 79 7.88 9.34 1.56
N GLU A 80 7.12 8.72 2.45
CA GLU A 80 5.95 7.89 2.17
C GLU A 80 4.70 8.62 2.66
N ASP A 81 3.64 8.63 1.88
CA ASP A 81 2.35 9.20 2.33
C ASP A 81 1.71 8.26 3.34
N HIS A 82 1.78 8.63 4.63
CA HIS A 82 1.27 7.84 5.75
C HIS A 82 0.69 8.75 6.84
N ILE A 83 -0.01 8.14 7.80
CA ILE A 83 -0.51 8.79 9.01
C ILE A 83 0.42 8.37 10.15
N PRO A 84 1.26 9.28 10.70
CA PRO A 84 2.10 9.00 11.83
C PRO A 84 1.27 8.89 13.12
N VAL A 85 1.45 7.82 13.89
CA VAL A 85 0.74 7.57 15.14
C VAL A 85 1.72 7.12 16.22
N THR A 86 1.35 7.30 17.50
CA THR A 86 2.12 6.73 18.62
C THR A 86 1.83 5.22 18.73
N CYS A 87 2.70 4.50 19.45
CA CYS A 87 2.45 3.08 19.72
C CYS A 87 1.14 2.87 20.53
N SER A 88 0.85 3.76 21.48
CA SER A 88 -0.38 3.71 22.27
C SER A 88 -1.62 3.91 21.42
N ASP A 89 -1.63 4.95 20.56
CA ASP A 89 -2.76 5.22 19.66
C ASP A 89 -2.96 4.08 18.67
N PHE A 90 -1.87 3.46 18.21
CA PHE A 90 -1.94 2.28 17.34
C PHE A 90 -2.61 1.10 18.05
N ASP A 91 -2.23 0.82 19.31
CA ASP A 91 -2.82 -0.27 20.09
C ASP A 91 -4.31 -0.03 20.33
N GLU A 92 -4.68 1.18 20.69
CA GLU A 92 -6.08 1.57 20.86
C GLU A 92 -6.85 1.44 19.53
N ALA A 93 -6.28 1.88 18.41
CA ALA A 93 -6.90 1.77 17.10
C ALA A 93 -7.16 0.33 16.68
N VAL A 94 -6.22 -0.58 16.97
CA VAL A 94 -6.41 -2.02 16.74
C VAL A 94 -7.52 -2.57 17.64
N ALA A 95 -7.49 -2.26 18.95
CA ALA A 95 -8.48 -2.73 19.90
C ALA A 95 -9.90 -2.25 19.57
N ARG A 96 -10.05 -1.04 19.02
CA ARG A 96 -11.34 -0.46 18.60
C ARG A 96 -11.76 -0.85 17.18
N GLY A 97 -10.95 -1.61 16.46
CA GLY A 97 -11.27 -2.04 15.09
C GLY A 97 -11.14 -0.95 14.02
N PHE A 98 -10.38 0.13 14.28
CA PHE A 98 -10.10 1.16 13.27
C PHE A 98 -9.01 0.74 12.28
N ILE A 99 -8.19 -0.25 12.66
CA ILE A 99 -7.18 -0.89 11.82
C ILE A 99 -7.66 -2.30 11.50
N ASP A 100 -7.72 -2.64 10.22
CA ASP A 100 -8.21 -3.93 9.74
C ASP A 100 -7.07 -4.95 9.57
N LEU A 101 -6.00 -4.56 8.90
CA LEU A 101 -4.82 -5.37 8.69
C LEU A 101 -3.60 -4.65 9.28
N HIS A 102 -2.73 -5.37 9.98
CA HIS A 102 -1.52 -4.75 10.52
C HIS A 102 -0.34 -5.73 10.58
N TRP A 103 0.87 -5.19 10.57
CA TRP A 103 2.10 -5.97 10.70
C TRP A 103 3.22 -5.14 11.34
N THR A 104 4.28 -5.83 11.74
CA THR A 104 5.51 -5.20 12.23
C THR A 104 6.64 -5.45 11.22
N ALA A 105 7.38 -4.41 10.88
CA ALA A 105 8.59 -4.50 10.06
C ALA A 105 9.55 -3.36 10.42
N HIS A 106 10.85 -3.65 10.40
CA HIS A 106 11.90 -2.66 10.66
C HIS A 106 11.71 -1.87 11.98
N GLY A 107 11.24 -2.54 13.04
CA GLY A 107 10.98 -1.91 14.33
C GLY A 107 9.77 -0.99 14.40
N LEU A 108 8.97 -0.91 13.33
CA LEU A 108 7.76 -0.11 13.24
C LEU A 108 6.53 -1.00 13.04
N ARG A 109 5.37 -0.47 13.43
CA ARG A 109 4.07 -1.09 13.19
C ARG A 109 3.36 -0.34 12.08
N TYR A 110 2.70 -1.09 11.23
CA TYR A 110 1.97 -0.61 10.04
C TYR A 110 0.54 -1.09 10.12
N GLY A 111 -0.42 -0.21 9.81
CA GLY A 111 -1.84 -0.52 9.84
C GLY A 111 -2.55 -0.03 8.57
N ILE A 112 -3.49 -0.81 8.10
CA ILE A 112 -4.44 -0.45 7.05
C ILE A 112 -5.76 -0.09 7.71
N PRO A 113 -6.33 1.10 7.47
CA PRO A 113 -7.56 1.53 8.10
C PRO A 113 -8.75 0.63 7.73
N ALA A 114 -9.64 0.36 8.68
CA ALA A 114 -10.83 -0.46 8.46
C ALA A 114 -11.83 0.14 7.45
N ALA A 115 -11.74 1.45 7.19
CA ALA A 115 -12.54 2.14 6.18
C ALA A 115 -12.45 1.53 4.76
N ILE A 116 -11.40 0.75 4.47
CA ILE A 116 -11.29 0.03 3.20
C ILE A 116 -12.46 -0.94 2.98
N ARG A 117 -13.13 -1.42 4.03
CA ARG A 117 -14.29 -2.31 3.91
C ARG A 117 -15.48 -1.59 3.27
N ASP A 118 -15.71 -0.34 3.67
CA ASP A 118 -16.77 0.49 3.09
C ASP A 118 -16.48 0.79 1.63
N ASP A 119 -15.23 1.16 1.30
CA ASP A 119 -14.79 1.40 -0.06
C ASP A 119 -15.04 0.15 -0.95
N LEU A 120 -14.57 -1.01 -0.49
CA LEU A 120 -14.77 -2.29 -1.21
C LEU A 120 -16.25 -2.65 -1.34
N SER A 121 -17.07 -2.42 -0.31
CA SER A 121 -18.50 -2.72 -0.32
C SER A 121 -19.28 -1.86 -1.33
N THR A 122 -18.81 -0.64 -1.60
CA THR A 122 -19.39 0.26 -2.59
C THR A 122 -18.88 0.01 -4.01
N GLY A 123 -18.02 -1.00 -4.20
CA GLY A 123 -17.48 -1.37 -5.51
C GLY A 123 -16.19 -0.64 -5.89
N LEU A 124 -15.62 0.17 -5.00
CA LEU A 124 -14.31 0.78 -5.22
C LEU A 124 -13.19 -0.24 -5.06
N HIS A 125 -12.14 -0.12 -5.85
CA HIS A 125 -10.95 -0.96 -5.75
C HIS A 125 -9.93 -0.29 -4.83
N VAL A 126 -9.33 -1.05 -3.93
CA VAL A 126 -8.36 -0.54 -2.94
C VAL A 126 -6.96 -1.02 -3.30
N ILE A 127 -5.98 -0.11 -3.35
CA ILE A 127 -4.57 -0.45 -3.56
C ILE A 127 -3.78 -0.10 -2.31
N VAL A 128 -3.05 -1.08 -1.76
CA VAL A 128 -2.21 -0.90 -0.58
C VAL A 128 -0.84 -1.57 -0.73
N ASN A 129 0.22 -0.86 -0.31
CA ASN A 129 1.54 -1.45 -0.15
C ASN A 129 1.60 -2.17 1.21
N VAL A 130 1.83 -3.49 1.19
CA VAL A 130 1.82 -4.32 2.40
C VAL A 130 3.02 -5.27 2.45
N SER A 131 3.25 -5.84 3.64
CA SER A 131 4.12 -7.01 3.77
C SER A 131 3.46 -8.25 3.16
N ARG A 132 4.25 -9.07 2.45
CA ARG A 132 3.78 -10.37 1.94
C ARG A 132 3.24 -11.31 3.02
N LEU A 133 3.64 -11.11 4.29
CA LEU A 133 3.15 -11.88 5.43
C LEU A 133 1.65 -11.69 5.68
N LEU A 134 1.07 -10.59 5.18
CA LEU A 134 -0.37 -10.31 5.30
C LEU A 134 -1.24 -11.01 4.25
N ILE A 135 -0.65 -11.58 3.20
CA ILE A 135 -1.43 -12.17 2.09
C ILE A 135 -2.39 -13.26 2.58
N PRO A 136 -1.97 -14.24 3.41
CA PRO A 136 -2.89 -15.27 3.91
C PRO A 136 -4.05 -14.69 4.72
N GLU A 137 -3.77 -13.73 5.60
CA GLU A 137 -4.80 -13.05 6.40
C GLU A 137 -5.77 -12.27 5.52
N ALA A 138 -5.27 -11.50 4.56
CA ALA A 138 -6.11 -10.74 3.65
C ALA A 138 -7.01 -11.64 2.81
N ARG A 139 -6.50 -12.76 2.28
CA ARG A 139 -7.29 -13.75 1.55
C ARG A 139 -8.39 -14.39 2.41
N ALA A 140 -8.13 -14.61 3.68
CA ALA A 140 -9.12 -15.16 4.62
C ALA A 140 -10.23 -14.15 4.98
N ARG A 141 -9.93 -12.84 4.93
CA ARG A 141 -10.83 -11.78 5.41
C ARG A 141 -11.57 -11.03 4.31
N PHE A 142 -11.05 -11.04 3.08
CA PHE A 142 -11.62 -10.30 1.96
C PHE A 142 -11.98 -11.24 0.80
N PRO A 143 -13.17 -11.12 0.23
CA PRO A 143 -13.67 -12.06 -0.79
C PRO A 143 -12.94 -11.91 -2.14
N ARG A 144 -12.37 -10.74 -2.41
CA ARG A 144 -11.67 -10.44 -3.66
C ARG A 144 -10.32 -9.80 -3.39
N VAL A 145 -9.28 -10.60 -3.43
CA VAL A 145 -7.89 -10.17 -3.27
C VAL A 145 -7.13 -10.42 -4.56
N ARG A 146 -6.30 -9.47 -4.96
CA ARG A 146 -5.28 -9.61 -6.00
C ARG A 146 -3.94 -9.23 -5.41
N VAL A 147 -2.95 -10.06 -5.60
CA VAL A 147 -1.59 -9.80 -5.15
C VAL A 147 -0.77 -9.31 -6.34
N VAL A 148 -0.24 -8.11 -6.23
CA VAL A 148 0.65 -7.55 -7.26
C VAL A 148 2.09 -7.67 -6.77
N HIS A 149 2.81 -8.64 -7.32
CA HIS A 149 4.21 -8.86 -6.97
C HIS A 149 5.12 -8.01 -7.86
N LEU A 150 5.67 -6.94 -7.28
CA LEU A 150 6.63 -6.08 -7.94
C LEU A 150 8.02 -6.69 -7.88
N THR A 151 8.66 -6.75 -9.05
CA THR A 151 10.08 -7.09 -9.22
C THR A 151 10.83 -5.97 -9.92
N ALA A 152 12.15 -5.98 -9.85
CA ALA A 152 13.04 -5.15 -10.66
C ALA A 152 14.42 -5.83 -10.76
N PRO A 153 15.23 -5.52 -11.79
CA PRO A 153 16.62 -5.97 -11.86
C PRO A 153 17.40 -5.59 -10.59
N LYS A 154 18.23 -6.50 -10.10
CA LYS A 154 19.00 -6.31 -8.85
C LYS A 154 19.86 -5.05 -8.88
N GLU A 155 20.46 -4.75 -10.01
CA GLU A 155 21.30 -3.56 -10.24
C GLU A 155 20.49 -2.27 -10.08
N LEU A 156 19.25 -2.27 -10.57
CA LEU A 156 18.34 -1.14 -10.44
C LEU A 156 17.88 -0.96 -8.99
N VAL A 157 17.57 -2.05 -8.28
CA VAL A 157 17.25 -2.00 -6.85
C VAL A 157 18.42 -1.46 -6.04
N ARG A 158 19.64 -1.94 -6.33
CA ARG A 158 20.89 -1.46 -5.69
C ARG A 158 21.08 0.03 -5.90
N SER A 159 20.98 0.52 -7.13
CA SER A 159 21.13 1.95 -7.44
C SER A 159 20.09 2.82 -6.72
N ARG A 160 18.82 2.38 -6.68
CA ARG A 160 17.75 3.07 -5.96
C ARG A 160 17.98 3.13 -4.45
N LEU A 161 18.52 2.07 -3.83
CA LEU A 161 18.85 2.03 -2.41
C LEU A 161 20.04 2.93 -2.08
N LEU A 162 21.10 2.93 -2.91
CA LEU A 162 22.25 3.82 -2.77
C LEU A 162 21.85 5.30 -2.86
N LEU A 163 20.99 5.68 -3.80
CA LEU A 163 20.51 7.05 -3.95
C LEU A 163 19.70 7.55 -2.74
N ARG A 164 19.07 6.65 -1.98
CA ARG A 164 18.38 7.02 -0.73
C ARG A 164 19.32 7.33 0.43
N ALA A 165 20.62 6.99 0.32
CA ALA A 165 21.70 7.29 1.29
C ALA A 165 21.37 6.99 2.77
N ARG A 166 20.55 5.98 3.06
CA ARG A 166 20.07 5.64 4.41
C ARG A 166 20.77 4.44 5.03
N GLU A 167 21.52 3.68 4.24
CA GLU A 167 22.17 2.43 4.65
C GLU A 167 23.54 2.31 4.01
N ASP A 168 24.44 1.56 4.67
CA ASP A 168 25.73 1.24 4.08
C ASP A 168 25.61 0.16 2.98
N ALA A 169 26.67 0.01 2.18
CA ALA A 169 26.67 -0.90 1.05
C ALA A 169 26.46 -2.37 1.46
N ASN A 170 26.93 -2.79 2.63
CA ASN A 170 26.81 -4.16 3.13
C ASN A 170 25.36 -4.47 3.54
N ALA A 171 24.70 -3.54 4.22
CA ALA A 171 23.29 -3.64 4.58
C ALA A 171 22.38 -3.72 3.35
N ILE A 172 22.71 -2.96 2.29
CA ILE A 172 22.02 -3.02 1.00
C ILE A 172 22.16 -4.40 0.35
N GLU A 173 23.36 -4.96 0.32
CA GLU A 173 23.62 -6.26 -0.29
C GLU A 173 22.90 -7.40 0.44
N GLU A 174 22.95 -7.43 1.79
CA GLU A 174 22.18 -8.36 2.58
C GLU A 174 20.68 -8.28 2.32
N ARG A 175 20.17 -7.07 2.12
CA ARG A 175 18.75 -6.81 1.85
C ARG A 175 18.31 -7.35 0.50
N ILE A 176 19.16 -7.20 -0.53
CA ILE A 176 18.95 -7.76 -1.86
C ILE A 176 18.95 -9.28 -1.81
N GLN A 177 19.87 -9.88 -1.05
CA GLN A 177 19.99 -11.33 -0.91
C GLN A 177 18.84 -11.97 -0.11
N ARG A 178 18.26 -11.26 0.88
CA ARG A 178 17.12 -11.72 1.67
C ARG A 178 15.80 -11.77 0.91
N SER A 179 15.77 -11.41 -0.37
CA SER A 179 14.58 -11.55 -1.23
C SER A 179 14.23 -13.02 -1.40
N ALA A 180 13.43 -13.57 -0.48
CA ALA A 180 12.95 -14.94 -0.60
C ALA A 180 12.04 -15.10 -1.84
N PRO A 181 12.07 -16.28 -2.49
CA PRO A 181 11.16 -16.59 -3.58
C PRO A 181 9.70 -16.32 -3.17
N PHE A 182 8.93 -15.77 -4.10
CA PHE A 182 7.50 -15.61 -3.94
C PHE A 182 6.81 -16.69 -4.78
N PRO A 183 5.83 -17.44 -4.25
CA PRO A 183 5.07 -18.39 -5.05
C PRO A 183 4.20 -17.62 -6.05
N ASP A 184 4.59 -17.69 -7.34
CA ASP A 184 3.96 -16.94 -8.43
C ASP A 184 2.89 -17.76 -9.16
N ASP A 185 2.61 -18.98 -8.70
CA ASP A 185 1.74 -19.98 -9.32
C ASP A 185 0.25 -19.85 -8.96
N GLN A 186 -0.10 -18.83 -8.17
CA GLN A 186 -1.48 -18.63 -7.74
C GLN A 186 -2.24 -17.73 -8.72
N SER A 187 -3.47 -18.10 -9.05
CA SER A 187 -4.33 -17.42 -10.04
C SER A 187 -4.68 -15.97 -9.70
N ASP A 188 -4.52 -15.56 -8.44
CA ASP A 188 -4.74 -14.21 -7.97
C ASP A 188 -3.48 -13.35 -7.95
N VAL A 189 -2.32 -13.88 -8.40
CA VAL A 189 -1.05 -13.16 -8.44
C VAL A 189 -0.82 -12.53 -9.81
N VAL A 190 -0.50 -11.24 -9.79
CA VAL A 190 -0.10 -10.45 -10.95
C VAL A 190 1.38 -10.09 -10.82
N LEU A 191 2.20 -10.55 -11.75
CA LEU A 191 3.61 -10.19 -11.79
C LEU A 191 3.81 -8.88 -12.52
N PHE A 192 4.58 -7.96 -11.92
CA PHE A 192 4.91 -6.69 -12.54
C PHE A 192 6.39 -6.34 -12.37
N SER A 193 7.08 -6.11 -13.50
CA SER A 193 8.48 -5.69 -13.52
C SER A 193 8.61 -4.17 -13.59
N ASN A 194 9.12 -3.55 -12.53
CA ASN A 194 9.30 -2.10 -12.39
C ASN A 194 10.74 -1.68 -12.81
N HIS A 195 11.03 -1.75 -14.10
CA HIS A 195 12.36 -1.51 -14.67
C HIS A 195 12.43 -0.31 -15.62
N LEU A 196 11.30 0.28 -15.98
CA LEU A 196 11.20 1.44 -16.86
C LEU A 196 11.23 2.75 -16.05
N PRO A 197 11.35 3.92 -16.71
CA PRO A 197 11.13 5.21 -16.07
C PRO A 197 9.79 5.26 -15.34
N LEU A 198 9.72 6.06 -14.26
CA LEU A 198 8.58 6.03 -13.33
C LEU A 198 7.23 6.25 -14.02
N GLU A 199 7.15 7.23 -14.93
CA GLU A 199 5.92 7.59 -15.63
C GLU A 199 5.43 6.46 -16.55
N GLU A 200 6.33 5.85 -17.29
CA GLU A 200 6.01 4.73 -18.17
C GLU A 200 5.64 3.48 -17.36
N SER A 201 6.36 3.23 -16.27
CA SER A 201 6.01 2.15 -15.33
C SER A 201 4.63 2.37 -14.72
N ALA A 202 4.28 3.62 -14.37
CA ALA A 202 2.99 3.96 -13.78
C ALA A 202 1.82 3.75 -14.75
N ASP A 203 1.99 4.14 -16.01
CA ASP A 203 0.99 3.90 -17.06
C ASP A 203 0.76 2.41 -17.27
N ARG A 204 1.83 1.63 -17.47
CA ARG A 204 1.75 0.17 -17.62
C ARG A 204 1.15 -0.53 -16.40
N PHE A 205 1.52 -0.07 -15.20
CA PHE A 205 0.97 -0.59 -13.95
C PHE A 205 -0.53 -0.33 -13.87
N ALA A 206 -0.98 0.86 -14.23
CA ALA A 206 -2.40 1.19 -14.27
C ALA A 206 -3.16 0.29 -15.24
N HIS A 207 -2.68 0.10 -16.47
CA HIS A 207 -3.29 -0.81 -17.43
C HIS A 207 -3.38 -2.25 -16.91
N THR A 208 -2.31 -2.72 -16.25
CA THR A 208 -2.29 -4.06 -15.64
C THR A 208 -3.37 -4.22 -14.58
N LEU A 209 -3.55 -3.24 -13.69
CA LEU A 209 -4.56 -3.30 -12.64
C LEU A 209 -5.99 -3.16 -13.18
N LEU A 210 -6.18 -2.31 -14.19
CA LEU A 210 -7.46 -2.18 -14.87
C LEU A 210 -7.90 -3.49 -15.52
N ALA A 211 -6.99 -4.25 -16.11
CA ALA A 211 -7.29 -5.57 -16.64
C ALA A 211 -7.59 -6.60 -15.53
N ALA A 212 -6.82 -6.56 -14.43
CA ALA A 212 -6.93 -7.52 -13.33
C ALA A 212 -8.18 -7.35 -12.43
N ARG A 213 -8.90 -6.23 -12.51
CA ARG A 213 -10.08 -5.97 -11.67
C ARG A 213 -11.30 -6.82 -12.04
N CYS A 214 -11.35 -7.32 -13.28
CA CYS A 214 -12.51 -7.99 -13.87
C CYS A 214 -12.47 -9.54 -13.77
N CYS A 215 -11.39 -10.11 -13.21
CA CYS A 215 -11.20 -11.57 -13.16
C CYS A 215 -11.58 -12.13 -11.79
#